data_c6ac81db11ecdbf67b83ca7cfc23e470
#
_entry.id   c6ac81db11ecdbf67b83ca7cfc23e470
#
_cell.length_a   1.000
_cell.length_b   1.000
_cell.length_c   1.000
_cell.angle_alpha   90.00
_cell.angle_beta   90.00
_cell.angle_gamma   90.00
#
_symmetry.space_group_name_H-M   'P 1'
#
loop_
_entity.id
_entity.type
_entity.pdbx_description
1 polymer ?
#
loop_
_entity_poly.entity_id
_entity_poly.type
_entity_poly.pdbx_seq_one_letter_code
_entity_poly.pdbx_strand_id
1 'polypeptide(L)'
;MFETYEEAVGWIRSRSKFGMKPGLERMQWLMEKLHHPEQKIRTVHVAGTNGKGSTVTFLRNILEQAGLLVGTFTSPYIEQFNERISVNGTPVTDADLVRLTNEIRPLAEELEHTAFGAPTEFEVITAMSLLYFAGIRPVDIVIYEVGLGGRLDSTNVITPLASLITNIGHDHMNVLGHTIAEIASEKAGIIKHGVPVATTAMLPDALAVIEEKAAKEKAPLFRAGKEFSFAEIGGDLTGEQFRFASPYGAYDRLSITMMGRHQIYNAALAVMGAELLQHFHHFRIPQHALEKGLLESKWIGRFEKLLDDPPVIIDGAHNPEGIDSLIETMDTHLRGKNIHMIFSALGDKDLDHMIPKLDHKTDEIIFTTFDFPRAIPAEMLYKISHHQNKSFSEDWKETVLAKIKEMKGSRDVLVITGSLYFISKVRKYILGQSERNGQS
;
A
#
# COMPACT_ATOMS: atom_id res chain seq x y z
N MET A 1 14.65 -27.96 10.41
CA MET A 1 13.41 -27.50 9.75
C MET A 1 12.52 -26.87 10.82
N PHE A 2 11.75 -25.84 10.46
CA PHE A 2 10.72 -25.27 11.36
C PHE A 2 9.49 -26.16 11.32
N GLU A 3 8.82 -26.31 12.46
CA GLU A 3 7.62 -27.13 12.60
C GLU A 3 6.38 -26.22 12.80
N THR A 4 6.58 -25.01 13.34
CA THR A 4 5.50 -24.07 13.66
C THR A 4 5.60 -22.79 12.88
N TYR A 5 4.46 -22.12 12.75
CA TYR A 5 4.34 -20.78 12.14
C TYR A 5 5.18 -19.75 12.89
N GLU A 6 5.13 -19.78 14.23
CA GLU A 6 5.84 -18.84 15.10
C GLU A 6 7.35 -18.94 14.92
N GLU A 7 7.89 -20.15 14.81
CA GLU A 7 9.32 -20.37 14.52
C GLU A 7 9.71 -19.81 13.16
N ALA A 8 8.92 -20.10 12.13
CA ALA A 8 9.18 -19.65 10.76
C ALA A 8 9.15 -18.12 10.66
N VAL A 9 8.08 -17.48 11.14
CA VAL A 9 7.94 -16.02 11.15
C VAL A 9 8.98 -15.36 12.06
N GLY A 10 9.29 -15.96 13.21
CA GLY A 10 10.35 -15.49 14.11
C GLY A 10 11.71 -15.46 13.41
N TRP A 11 12.04 -16.50 12.64
CA TRP A 11 13.27 -16.53 11.84
C TRP A 11 13.26 -15.48 10.73
N ILE A 12 12.17 -15.33 9.97
CA ILE A 12 12.06 -14.31 8.92
C ILE A 12 12.26 -12.92 9.53
N ARG A 13 11.55 -12.59 10.60
CA ARG A 13 11.65 -11.29 11.29
C ARG A 13 13.05 -11.04 11.88
N SER A 14 13.76 -12.08 12.30
CA SER A 14 15.13 -11.94 12.80
C SER A 14 16.10 -11.39 11.74
N ARG A 15 15.73 -11.48 10.45
CA ARG A 15 16.49 -10.93 9.33
C ARG A 15 16.40 -9.40 9.24
N SER A 16 15.46 -8.75 9.92
CA SER A 16 15.37 -7.29 10.00
C SER A 16 16.63 -6.66 10.60
N LYS A 17 17.40 -7.39 11.42
CA LYS A 17 18.70 -6.95 11.95
C LYS A 17 19.73 -6.61 10.88
N PHE A 18 19.59 -7.15 9.66
CA PHE A 18 20.49 -6.83 8.55
C PHE A 18 20.16 -5.50 7.86
N GLY A 19 19.07 -4.85 8.29
CA GLY A 19 18.67 -3.53 7.81
C GLY A 19 18.26 -3.52 6.33
N MET A 20 18.31 -2.34 5.76
CA MET A 20 18.03 -2.12 4.34
C MET A 20 19.35 -2.21 3.56
N LYS A 21 19.39 -3.06 2.54
CA LYS A 21 20.56 -3.26 1.69
C LYS A 21 20.15 -3.12 0.22
N PRO A 22 20.25 -1.91 -0.37
CA PRO A 22 19.96 -1.74 -1.79
C PRO A 22 20.87 -2.62 -2.66
N GLY A 23 20.30 -3.20 -3.72
CA GLY A 23 21.01 -4.07 -4.65
C GLY A 23 20.21 -5.31 -4.99
N LEU A 24 20.40 -5.84 -6.20
CA LEU A 24 19.66 -7.01 -6.70
C LEU A 24 20.51 -8.29 -6.70
N GLU A 25 21.79 -8.19 -6.36
CA GLU A 25 22.75 -9.31 -6.48
C GLU A 25 22.32 -10.51 -5.63
N ARG A 26 21.84 -10.25 -4.38
CA ARG A 26 21.34 -11.32 -3.49
C ARG A 26 20.08 -11.97 -4.04
N MET A 27 19.17 -11.16 -4.58
CA MET A 27 17.95 -11.67 -5.20
C MET A 27 18.26 -12.46 -6.48
N GLN A 28 19.18 -11.98 -7.33
CA GLN A 28 19.61 -12.68 -8.54
C GLN A 28 20.23 -14.03 -8.20
N TRP A 29 21.09 -14.07 -7.17
CA TRP A 29 21.66 -15.30 -6.67
C TRP A 29 20.58 -16.29 -6.16
N LEU A 30 19.59 -15.79 -5.40
CA LEU A 30 18.45 -16.61 -4.93
C LEU A 30 17.63 -17.13 -6.12
N MET A 31 17.38 -16.30 -7.13
CA MET A 31 16.62 -16.71 -8.33
C MET A 31 17.35 -17.84 -9.08
N GLU A 32 18.66 -17.72 -9.24
CA GLU A 32 19.46 -18.78 -9.85
C GLU A 32 19.34 -20.11 -9.08
N LYS A 33 19.51 -20.07 -7.75
CA LYS A 33 19.37 -21.24 -6.88
C LYS A 33 17.98 -21.86 -6.87
N LEU A 34 16.96 -21.05 -7.06
CA LEU A 34 15.54 -21.46 -7.12
C LEU A 34 15.08 -21.82 -8.54
N HIS A 35 16.00 -21.89 -9.52
CA HIS A 35 15.70 -22.20 -10.92
C HIS A 35 14.73 -21.22 -11.57
N HIS A 36 14.95 -19.92 -11.33
CA HIS A 36 14.26 -18.78 -11.95
C HIS A 36 12.73 -18.83 -11.86
N PRO A 37 12.15 -18.85 -10.64
CA PRO A 37 10.69 -18.83 -10.47
C PRO A 37 10.06 -17.55 -11.02
N GLU A 38 10.78 -16.41 -11.03
CA GLU A 38 10.36 -15.13 -11.58
C GLU A 38 10.03 -15.16 -13.08
N GLN A 39 10.62 -16.11 -13.82
CA GLN A 39 10.39 -16.29 -15.27
C GLN A 39 9.18 -17.19 -15.58
N LYS A 40 8.62 -17.86 -14.56
CA LYS A 40 7.52 -18.84 -14.72
C LYS A 40 6.15 -18.21 -14.44
N ILE A 41 6.10 -16.96 -14.02
CA ILE A 41 4.87 -16.26 -13.64
C ILE A 41 4.64 -15.01 -14.49
N ARG A 42 3.38 -14.73 -14.80
CA ARG A 42 2.97 -13.48 -15.42
C ARG A 42 2.76 -12.43 -14.33
N THR A 43 3.29 -11.22 -14.50
CA THR A 43 3.27 -10.22 -13.42
C THR A 43 2.84 -8.84 -13.89
N VAL A 44 2.31 -8.03 -12.98
CA VAL A 44 2.21 -6.57 -13.06
C VAL A 44 3.04 -5.99 -11.92
N HIS A 45 3.79 -4.92 -12.18
CA HIS A 45 4.66 -4.30 -11.19
C HIS A 45 4.15 -2.89 -10.84
N VAL A 46 3.91 -2.62 -9.56
CA VAL A 46 3.30 -1.36 -9.09
C VAL A 46 4.26 -0.62 -8.17
N ALA A 47 4.73 0.55 -8.61
CA ALA A 47 5.56 1.45 -7.82
C ALA A 47 4.85 2.79 -7.55
N GLY A 48 5.40 3.62 -6.69
CA GLY A 48 4.91 4.94 -6.35
C GLY A 48 5.20 5.33 -4.91
N THR A 49 4.92 6.56 -4.52
CA THR A 49 5.03 7.00 -3.13
C THR A 49 3.82 6.51 -2.35
N ASN A 50 2.64 6.99 -2.67
CA ASN A 50 1.36 6.60 -2.08
C ASN A 50 0.48 5.88 -3.12
N GLY A 51 -0.55 5.15 -2.67
CA GLY A 51 -1.56 4.56 -3.54
C GLY A 51 -1.22 3.18 -4.12
N LYS A 52 0.00 2.64 -3.92
CA LYS A 52 0.40 1.33 -4.44
C LYS A 52 -0.58 0.22 -4.05
N GLY A 53 -0.77 -0.02 -2.75
CA GLY A 53 -1.66 -1.07 -2.26
C GLY A 53 -3.12 -0.90 -2.69
N SER A 54 -3.63 0.35 -2.77
CA SER A 54 -4.97 0.63 -3.32
C SER A 54 -5.06 0.25 -4.80
N THR A 55 -4.06 0.63 -5.62
CA THR A 55 -4.00 0.27 -7.05
C THR A 55 -3.90 -1.25 -7.24
N VAL A 56 -3.07 -1.93 -6.44
CA VAL A 56 -2.99 -3.40 -6.42
C VAL A 56 -4.36 -4.01 -6.12
N THR A 57 -5.06 -3.49 -5.12
CA THR A 57 -6.38 -3.99 -4.71
C THR A 57 -7.44 -3.78 -5.78
N PHE A 58 -7.51 -2.60 -6.40
CA PHE A 58 -8.43 -2.33 -7.50
C PHE A 58 -8.15 -3.27 -8.68
N LEU A 59 -6.89 -3.38 -9.11
CA LEU A 59 -6.53 -4.23 -10.24
C LEU A 59 -6.79 -5.70 -9.94
N ARG A 60 -6.45 -6.18 -8.73
CA ARG A 60 -6.74 -7.55 -8.31
C ARG A 60 -8.24 -7.84 -8.43
N ASN A 61 -9.09 -6.99 -7.85
CA ASN A 61 -10.54 -7.22 -7.86
C ASN A 61 -11.12 -7.18 -9.27
N ILE A 62 -10.65 -6.29 -10.14
CA ILE A 62 -11.04 -6.26 -11.56
C ILE A 62 -10.72 -7.60 -12.23
N LEU A 63 -9.49 -8.10 -12.06
CA LEU A 63 -9.04 -9.35 -12.67
C LEU A 63 -9.75 -10.57 -12.08
N GLU A 64 -10.02 -10.57 -10.77
CA GLU A 64 -10.77 -11.61 -10.08
C GLU A 64 -12.22 -11.68 -10.58
N GLN A 65 -12.89 -10.53 -10.76
CA GLN A 65 -14.24 -10.47 -11.34
C GLN A 65 -14.25 -10.88 -12.82
N ALA A 66 -13.13 -10.81 -13.52
CA ALA A 66 -12.96 -11.36 -14.85
C ALA A 66 -12.74 -12.90 -14.85
N GLY A 67 -12.73 -13.55 -13.68
CA GLY A 67 -12.60 -15.00 -13.53
C GLY A 67 -11.15 -15.48 -13.45
N LEU A 68 -10.17 -14.58 -13.23
CA LEU A 68 -8.76 -14.94 -13.10
C LEU A 68 -8.40 -15.28 -11.66
N LEU A 69 -7.46 -16.20 -11.49
CA LEU A 69 -6.79 -16.46 -10.21
C LEU A 69 -5.61 -15.49 -10.07
N VAL A 70 -5.72 -14.55 -9.13
CA VAL A 70 -4.80 -13.42 -9.00
C VAL A 70 -3.96 -13.55 -7.74
N GLY A 71 -2.65 -13.64 -7.91
CA GLY A 71 -1.69 -13.50 -6.81
C GLY A 71 -1.42 -12.02 -6.51
N THR A 72 -1.18 -11.69 -5.26
CA THR A 72 -0.70 -10.36 -4.85
C THR A 72 0.47 -10.49 -3.88
N PHE A 73 1.47 -9.61 -4.08
CA PHE A 73 2.54 -9.39 -3.13
C PHE A 73 2.49 -7.92 -2.68
N THR A 74 2.23 -7.68 -1.39
CA THR A 74 2.02 -6.33 -0.84
C THR A 74 2.82 -6.08 0.42
N SER A 75 3.14 -4.80 0.69
CA SER A 75 3.86 -4.39 1.89
C SER A 75 3.55 -2.95 2.31
N PRO A 76 3.52 -2.66 3.63
CA PRO A 76 3.54 -3.61 4.74
C PRO A 76 2.21 -4.37 4.87
N TYR A 77 2.18 -5.42 5.68
CA TYR A 77 0.93 -6.07 6.09
C TYR A 77 0.20 -5.21 7.15
N ILE A 78 -1.12 -5.39 7.27
CA ILE A 78 -1.93 -4.63 8.22
C ILE A 78 -2.24 -5.45 9.47
N GLU A 79 -2.81 -6.64 9.35
CA GLU A 79 -3.24 -7.46 10.49
C GLU A 79 -2.31 -8.64 10.77
N GLN A 80 -1.91 -9.36 9.72
CA GLN A 80 -1.11 -10.57 9.84
C GLN A 80 -0.02 -10.65 8.77
N PHE A 81 1.08 -11.28 9.14
CA PHE A 81 2.28 -11.39 8.28
C PHE A 81 1.99 -12.04 6.92
N ASN A 82 1.07 -13.00 6.90
CA ASN A 82 0.69 -13.77 5.72
C ASN A 82 0.06 -12.93 4.60
N GLU A 83 -0.54 -11.78 4.92
CA GLU A 83 -1.18 -10.88 3.94
C GLU A 83 -0.25 -10.47 2.81
N ARG A 84 1.06 -10.46 3.07
CA ARG A 84 2.08 -10.11 2.07
C ARG A 84 2.02 -10.96 0.83
N ILE A 85 1.58 -12.22 0.95
CA ILE A 85 1.42 -13.18 -0.14
C ILE A 85 -0.03 -13.67 -0.11
N SER A 86 -0.81 -13.31 -1.11
CA SER A 86 -2.24 -13.65 -1.12
C SER A 86 -2.69 -14.11 -2.50
N VAL A 87 -3.73 -14.94 -2.54
CA VAL A 87 -4.42 -15.36 -3.78
C VAL A 87 -5.88 -14.97 -3.65
N ASN A 88 -6.38 -14.15 -4.58
CA ASN A 88 -7.73 -13.59 -4.54
C ASN A 88 -8.07 -12.98 -3.17
N GLY A 89 -7.10 -12.24 -2.58
CA GLY A 89 -7.25 -11.61 -1.27
C GLY A 89 -7.19 -12.54 -0.07
N THR A 90 -7.07 -13.85 -0.27
CA THR A 90 -6.87 -14.82 0.80
C THR A 90 -5.37 -14.98 1.07
N PRO A 91 -4.89 -14.68 2.30
CA PRO A 91 -3.48 -14.82 2.65
C PRO A 91 -2.96 -16.26 2.52
N VAL A 92 -1.67 -16.40 2.26
CA VAL A 92 -0.97 -17.70 2.29
C VAL A 92 -1.22 -18.40 3.63
N THR A 93 -1.41 -19.71 3.60
CA THR A 93 -1.65 -20.50 4.82
C THR A 93 -0.38 -20.56 5.70
N ASP A 94 -0.55 -20.74 7.01
CA ASP A 94 0.56 -20.92 7.94
C ASP A 94 1.43 -22.13 7.52
N ALA A 95 0.82 -23.21 7.10
CA ALA A 95 1.51 -24.41 6.62
C ALA A 95 2.37 -24.15 5.37
N ASP A 96 1.83 -23.41 4.38
CA ASP A 96 2.60 -23.04 3.20
C ASP A 96 3.73 -22.06 3.54
N LEU A 97 3.50 -21.15 4.50
CA LEU A 97 4.54 -20.23 4.94
C LEU A 97 5.69 -20.97 5.64
N VAL A 98 5.39 -21.94 6.49
CA VAL A 98 6.41 -22.82 7.12
C VAL A 98 7.17 -23.60 6.05
N ARG A 99 6.47 -24.19 5.09
CA ARG A 99 7.08 -24.91 3.96
C ARG A 99 8.03 -24.01 3.17
N LEU A 100 7.56 -22.84 2.74
CA LEU A 100 8.36 -21.86 1.99
C LEU A 100 9.60 -21.41 2.77
N THR A 101 9.45 -21.17 4.07
CA THR A 101 10.55 -20.76 4.94
C THR A 101 11.60 -21.88 5.02
N ASN A 102 11.19 -23.13 5.13
CA ASN A 102 12.10 -24.27 5.14
C ASN A 102 12.83 -24.49 3.81
N GLU A 103 12.22 -24.12 2.68
CA GLU A 103 12.85 -24.16 1.36
C GLU A 103 13.87 -23.03 1.17
N ILE A 104 13.56 -21.81 1.65
CA ILE A 104 14.44 -20.64 1.48
C ILE A 104 15.58 -20.60 2.51
N ARG A 105 15.35 -21.08 3.74
CA ARG A 105 16.32 -20.98 4.82
C ARG A 105 17.71 -21.51 4.48
N PRO A 106 17.90 -22.73 3.92
CA PRO A 106 19.23 -23.24 3.58
C PRO A 106 19.96 -22.33 2.57
N LEU A 107 19.23 -21.79 1.59
CA LEU A 107 19.77 -20.86 0.61
C LEU A 107 20.15 -19.51 1.24
N ALA A 108 19.35 -19.01 2.17
CA ALA A 108 19.67 -17.79 2.90
C ALA A 108 20.92 -17.95 3.78
N GLU A 109 21.10 -19.11 4.42
CA GLU A 109 22.28 -19.47 5.18
C GLU A 109 23.52 -19.63 4.28
N GLU A 110 23.40 -20.27 3.10
CA GLU A 110 24.46 -20.35 2.11
C GLU A 110 24.88 -18.95 1.60
N LEU A 111 23.89 -18.11 1.26
CA LEU A 111 24.13 -16.75 0.76
C LEU A 111 24.87 -15.87 1.78
N GLU A 112 24.62 -16.07 3.08
CA GLU A 112 25.28 -15.34 4.17
C GLU A 112 26.80 -15.53 4.16
N HIS A 113 27.29 -16.68 3.69
CA HIS A 113 28.72 -17.00 3.59
C HIS A 113 29.36 -16.58 2.25
N THR A 114 28.60 -15.94 1.36
CA THR A 114 29.11 -15.38 0.11
C THR A 114 29.56 -13.92 0.28
N ALA A 115 30.18 -13.38 -0.76
CA ALA A 115 30.54 -11.93 -0.80
C ALA A 115 29.30 -11.00 -0.73
N PHE A 116 28.11 -11.50 -1.05
CA PHE A 116 26.87 -10.71 -1.02
C PHE A 116 26.30 -10.56 0.40
N GLY A 117 26.64 -11.49 1.30
CA GLY A 117 26.19 -11.50 2.70
C GLY A 117 24.72 -11.88 2.86
N ALA A 118 24.25 -11.85 4.10
CA ALA A 118 22.92 -12.31 4.49
C ALA A 118 21.78 -11.55 3.77
N PRO A 119 20.74 -12.26 3.28
CA PRO A 119 19.55 -11.61 2.76
C PRO A 119 18.73 -10.96 3.86
N THR A 120 18.07 -9.86 3.52
CA THR A 120 17.15 -9.13 4.40
C THR A 120 15.81 -9.86 4.55
N GLU A 121 14.98 -9.42 5.52
CA GLU A 121 13.60 -9.90 5.67
C GLU A 121 12.81 -9.78 4.35
N PHE A 122 12.91 -8.61 3.70
CA PHE A 122 12.14 -8.34 2.49
C PHE A 122 12.60 -9.18 1.29
N GLU A 123 13.91 -9.43 1.15
CA GLU A 123 14.44 -10.33 0.12
C GLU A 123 13.98 -11.78 0.32
N VAL A 124 13.99 -12.26 1.56
CA VAL A 124 13.51 -13.61 1.89
C VAL A 124 12.04 -13.76 1.51
N ILE A 125 11.17 -12.84 1.93
CA ILE A 125 9.74 -12.98 1.66
C ILE A 125 9.40 -12.74 0.18
N THR A 126 10.19 -11.92 -0.53
CA THR A 126 10.07 -11.76 -1.98
C THR A 126 10.40 -13.08 -2.69
N ALA A 127 11.51 -13.72 -2.33
CA ALA A 127 11.86 -15.04 -2.89
C ALA A 127 10.81 -16.11 -2.58
N MET A 128 10.27 -16.12 -1.35
CA MET A 128 9.16 -17.00 -0.96
C MET A 128 7.92 -16.79 -1.84
N SER A 129 7.54 -15.53 -2.13
CA SER A 129 6.38 -15.22 -2.97
C SER A 129 6.55 -15.72 -4.41
N LEU A 130 7.75 -15.53 -4.98
CA LEU A 130 8.07 -16.02 -6.32
C LEU A 130 7.99 -17.54 -6.41
N LEU A 131 8.54 -18.22 -5.41
CA LEU A 131 8.47 -19.68 -5.31
C LEU A 131 7.03 -20.19 -5.12
N TYR A 132 6.25 -19.50 -4.28
CA TYR A 132 4.85 -19.83 -4.02
C TYR A 132 4.01 -19.79 -5.30
N PHE A 133 4.04 -18.68 -6.02
CA PHE A 133 3.23 -18.50 -7.23
C PHE A 133 3.74 -19.31 -8.43
N ALA A 134 5.04 -19.62 -8.48
CA ALA A 134 5.59 -20.43 -9.57
C ALA A 134 5.37 -21.96 -9.40
N GLY A 135 5.22 -22.44 -8.15
CA GLY A 135 5.25 -23.87 -7.88
C GLY A 135 4.17 -24.40 -6.95
N ILE A 136 3.97 -23.76 -5.79
CA ILE A 136 3.05 -24.28 -4.76
C ILE A 136 1.58 -23.95 -5.09
N ARG A 137 1.33 -22.69 -5.47
CA ARG A 137 0.00 -22.20 -5.83
C ARG A 137 0.06 -21.39 -7.12
N PRO A 138 0.19 -22.04 -8.30
CA PRO A 138 0.19 -21.33 -9.57
C PRO A 138 -1.09 -20.51 -9.77
N VAL A 139 -0.92 -19.30 -10.32
CA VAL A 139 -1.99 -18.34 -10.57
C VAL A 139 -1.91 -17.81 -12.00
N ASP A 140 -2.99 -17.18 -12.50
CA ASP A 140 -3.03 -16.63 -13.85
C ASP A 140 -2.12 -15.42 -14.00
N ILE A 141 -2.03 -14.60 -12.95
CA ILE A 141 -1.21 -13.37 -12.92
C ILE A 141 -0.91 -12.98 -11.46
N VAL A 142 0.24 -12.36 -11.22
CA VAL A 142 0.63 -11.82 -9.92
C VAL A 142 0.84 -10.32 -10.01
N ILE A 143 0.29 -9.55 -9.08
CA ILE A 143 0.52 -8.12 -8.95
C ILE A 143 1.52 -7.89 -7.82
N TYR A 144 2.71 -7.40 -8.17
CA TYR A 144 3.78 -7.10 -7.22
C TYR A 144 3.77 -5.63 -6.84
N GLU A 145 3.59 -5.33 -5.56
CA GLU A 145 3.83 -4.02 -4.98
C GLU A 145 5.33 -3.86 -4.66
N VAL A 146 5.94 -2.79 -5.15
CA VAL A 146 7.30 -2.38 -4.77
C VAL A 146 7.33 -2.02 -3.28
N GLY A 147 8.30 -2.57 -2.56
CA GLY A 147 8.48 -2.25 -1.14
C GLY A 147 9.02 -0.83 -0.95
N LEU A 148 10.13 -0.51 -1.63
CA LEU A 148 10.76 0.80 -1.54
C LEU A 148 11.50 1.17 -2.84
N GLY A 149 11.26 2.41 -3.31
CA GLY A 149 11.88 2.90 -4.54
C GLY A 149 11.36 2.17 -5.76
N GLY A 150 12.14 1.29 -6.34
CA GLY A 150 11.81 0.46 -7.50
C GLY A 150 13.05 -0.14 -8.14
N ARG A 151 14.03 0.68 -8.55
CA ARG A 151 15.22 0.24 -9.30
C ARG A 151 16.02 -0.86 -8.58
N LEU A 152 16.22 -0.73 -7.29
CA LEU A 152 16.96 -1.66 -6.44
C LEU A 152 16.06 -2.43 -5.46
N ASP A 153 14.74 -2.39 -5.67
CA ASP A 153 13.81 -3.15 -4.87
C ASP A 153 13.89 -4.64 -5.17
N SER A 154 13.75 -5.48 -4.14
CA SER A 154 13.84 -6.94 -4.26
C SER A 154 12.86 -7.52 -5.29
N THR A 155 11.71 -6.86 -5.49
CA THR A 155 10.71 -7.27 -6.48
C THR A 155 11.16 -7.03 -7.92
N ASN A 156 12.17 -6.18 -8.15
CA ASN A 156 12.58 -5.76 -9.50
C ASN A 156 13.39 -6.81 -10.29
N VAL A 157 13.45 -8.04 -9.79
CA VAL A 157 13.96 -9.20 -10.54
C VAL A 157 12.97 -9.73 -11.58
N ILE A 158 11.69 -9.32 -11.50
CA ILE A 158 10.65 -9.72 -12.46
C ILE A 158 10.73 -8.89 -13.76
N THR A 159 10.20 -9.47 -14.84
CA THR A 159 9.87 -8.77 -16.09
C THR A 159 8.35 -8.76 -16.24
N PRO A 160 7.68 -7.65 -15.88
CA PRO A 160 6.22 -7.62 -15.84
C PRO A 160 5.60 -7.47 -17.23
N LEU A 161 4.32 -7.82 -17.35
CA LEU A 161 3.50 -7.54 -18.54
C LEU A 161 3.12 -6.04 -18.65
N ALA A 162 3.01 -5.37 -17.52
CA ALA A 162 2.79 -3.92 -17.43
C ALA A 162 3.42 -3.37 -16.15
N SER A 163 3.96 -2.15 -16.22
CA SER A 163 4.44 -1.39 -15.08
C SER A 163 3.47 -0.24 -14.75
N LEU A 164 3.10 -0.09 -13.49
CA LEU A 164 2.21 0.97 -13.03
C LEU A 164 2.94 1.85 -12.03
N ILE A 165 2.95 3.16 -12.25
CA ILE A 165 3.56 4.14 -11.33
C ILE A 165 2.46 5.06 -10.84
N THR A 166 2.16 5.01 -9.55
CA THR A 166 1.16 5.87 -8.91
C THR A 166 1.67 7.32 -8.81
N ASN A 167 1.47 8.01 -7.72
CA ASN A 167 2.06 9.33 -7.52
C ASN A 167 3.55 9.26 -7.18
N ILE A 168 4.24 10.39 -7.40
CA ILE A 168 5.59 10.64 -6.90
C ILE A 168 5.52 11.81 -5.92
N GLY A 169 6.07 11.62 -4.73
CA GLY A 169 6.14 12.62 -3.67
C GLY A 169 7.31 12.33 -2.73
N HIS A 170 7.52 13.21 -1.76
CA HIS A 170 8.61 13.09 -0.80
C HIS A 170 8.29 12.01 0.25
N ASP A 171 9.02 10.91 0.23
CA ASP A 171 9.04 9.90 1.28
C ASP A 171 10.38 9.16 1.22
N HIS A 172 10.85 8.66 2.37
CA HIS A 172 12.11 7.94 2.48
C HIS A 172 13.33 8.66 1.86
N MET A 173 13.39 10.00 2.01
CA MET A 173 14.39 10.86 1.37
C MET A 173 15.83 10.45 1.68
N ASN A 174 16.08 9.90 2.88
CA ASN A 174 17.41 9.38 3.28
C ASN A 174 17.90 8.21 2.41
N VAL A 175 17.02 7.57 1.64
CA VAL A 175 17.33 6.40 0.80
C VAL A 175 17.12 6.68 -0.67
N LEU A 176 16.04 7.38 -1.03
CA LEU A 176 15.60 7.56 -2.42
C LEU A 176 16.10 8.86 -3.05
N GLY A 177 16.70 9.77 -2.26
CA GLY A 177 17.12 11.09 -2.69
C GLY A 177 16.24 12.21 -2.15
N HIS A 178 16.70 13.45 -2.33
CA HIS A 178 16.10 14.65 -1.74
C HIS A 178 15.21 15.41 -2.73
N THR A 179 15.28 15.09 -4.02
CA THR A 179 14.51 15.75 -5.08
C THR A 179 13.45 14.82 -5.67
N ILE A 180 12.39 15.41 -6.22
CA ILE A 180 11.34 14.66 -6.94
C ILE A 180 11.94 13.86 -8.10
N ALA A 181 12.92 14.40 -8.81
CA ALA A 181 13.59 13.73 -9.93
C ALA A 181 14.37 12.48 -9.47
N GLU A 182 15.12 12.56 -8.35
CA GLU A 182 15.82 11.40 -7.79
C GLU A 182 14.85 10.30 -7.37
N ILE A 183 13.80 10.65 -6.63
CA ILE A 183 12.74 9.70 -6.20
C ILE A 183 12.04 9.09 -7.41
N ALA A 184 11.75 9.88 -8.44
CA ALA A 184 11.16 9.41 -9.69
C ALA A 184 12.09 8.43 -10.42
N SER A 185 13.40 8.68 -10.44
CA SER A 185 14.39 7.80 -11.06
C SER A 185 14.43 6.42 -10.42
N GLU A 186 14.37 6.36 -9.08
CA GLU A 186 14.28 5.09 -8.36
C GLU A 186 13.00 4.32 -8.72
N LYS A 187 11.84 5.01 -8.76
CA LYS A 187 10.55 4.37 -9.06
C LYS A 187 10.44 3.97 -10.54
N ALA A 188 10.93 4.81 -11.45
CA ALA A 188 10.99 4.50 -12.88
C ALA A 188 11.91 3.30 -13.21
N GLY A 189 12.73 2.85 -12.26
CA GLY A 189 13.54 1.63 -12.40
C GLY A 189 12.76 0.34 -12.65
N ILE A 190 11.43 0.33 -12.42
CA ILE A 190 10.57 -0.80 -12.76
C ILE A 190 10.16 -0.84 -14.24
N ILE A 191 10.45 0.21 -15.02
CA ILE A 191 10.16 0.26 -16.47
C ILE A 191 11.17 -0.63 -17.18
N LYS A 192 10.66 -1.62 -17.93
CA LYS A 192 11.46 -2.62 -18.64
C LYS A 192 11.34 -2.45 -20.15
N HIS A 193 12.31 -2.98 -20.86
CA HIS A 193 12.39 -2.86 -22.31
C HIS A 193 11.13 -3.39 -23.02
N GLY A 194 10.47 -2.51 -23.78
CA GLY A 194 9.27 -2.85 -24.55
C GLY A 194 8.00 -3.09 -23.74
N VAL A 195 8.06 -3.02 -22.40
CA VAL A 195 6.90 -3.26 -21.52
C VAL A 195 6.08 -1.98 -21.35
N PRO A 196 4.76 -2.01 -21.58
CA PRO A 196 3.91 -0.83 -21.40
C PRO A 196 3.91 -0.33 -19.96
N VAL A 197 3.95 0.98 -19.79
CA VAL A 197 3.92 1.64 -18.50
C VAL A 197 2.81 2.69 -18.44
N ALA A 198 2.05 2.70 -17.34
CA ALA A 198 1.07 3.75 -17.05
C ALA A 198 1.41 4.50 -15.77
N THR A 199 1.07 5.79 -15.72
CA THR A 199 1.31 6.62 -14.53
C THR A 199 0.23 7.66 -14.30
N THR A 200 -0.07 7.89 -13.02
CA THR A 200 -0.86 9.03 -12.52
C THR A 200 0.01 10.09 -11.82
N ALA A 201 1.32 10.02 -11.96
CA ALA A 201 2.21 11.10 -11.53
C ALA A 201 1.89 12.40 -12.29
N MET A 202 1.86 13.53 -11.56
CA MET A 202 1.46 14.83 -12.12
C MET A 202 2.57 15.88 -12.07
N LEU A 203 3.60 15.68 -11.22
CA LEU A 203 4.69 16.63 -11.06
C LEU A 203 5.58 16.64 -12.32
N PRO A 204 5.86 17.83 -12.91
CA PRO A 204 6.64 17.93 -14.16
C PRO A 204 8.00 17.24 -14.07
N ASP A 205 8.73 17.42 -12.96
CA ASP A 205 10.06 16.82 -12.77
C ASP A 205 9.99 15.28 -12.72
N ALA A 206 8.93 14.72 -12.11
CA ALA A 206 8.71 13.29 -12.09
C ALA A 206 8.35 12.75 -13.48
N LEU A 207 7.46 13.45 -14.21
CA LEU A 207 7.08 13.07 -15.55
C LEU A 207 8.24 13.08 -16.52
N ALA A 208 9.11 14.10 -16.48
CA ALA A 208 10.30 14.17 -17.33
C ALA A 208 11.21 12.93 -17.15
N VAL A 209 11.44 12.50 -15.93
CA VAL A 209 12.23 11.28 -15.62
C VAL A 209 11.55 10.01 -16.12
N ILE A 210 10.23 9.88 -15.91
CA ILE A 210 9.47 8.72 -16.38
C ILE A 210 9.47 8.66 -17.92
N GLU A 211 9.29 9.80 -18.61
CA GLU A 211 9.33 9.93 -20.07
C GLU A 211 10.70 9.52 -20.63
N GLU A 212 11.78 10.05 -20.05
CA GLU A 212 13.15 9.71 -20.46
C GLU A 212 13.41 8.20 -20.29
N LYS A 213 13.04 7.64 -19.14
CA LYS A 213 13.21 6.20 -18.87
C LYS A 213 12.37 5.35 -19.83
N ALA A 214 11.11 5.70 -20.07
CA ALA A 214 10.25 4.97 -20.99
C ALA A 214 10.81 5.02 -22.42
N ALA A 215 11.27 6.17 -22.89
CA ALA A 215 11.90 6.32 -24.20
C ALA A 215 13.18 5.46 -24.33
N LYS A 216 14.04 5.47 -23.32
CA LYS A 216 15.26 4.65 -23.26
C LYS A 216 14.95 3.15 -23.34
N GLU A 217 13.91 2.72 -22.65
CA GLU A 217 13.47 1.32 -22.64
C GLU A 217 12.54 0.96 -23.82
N LYS A 218 12.23 1.92 -24.72
CA LYS A 218 11.25 1.75 -25.80
C LYS A 218 9.89 1.24 -25.28
N ALA A 219 9.53 1.62 -24.06
CA ALA A 219 8.31 1.24 -23.39
C ALA A 219 7.16 2.16 -23.83
N PRO A 220 6.01 1.63 -24.29
CA PRO A 220 4.81 2.44 -24.52
C PRO A 220 4.38 3.11 -23.21
N LEU A 221 4.26 4.43 -23.20
CA LEU A 221 3.97 5.23 -22.01
C LEU A 221 2.55 5.81 -22.08
N PHE A 222 1.78 5.60 -21.01
CA PHE A 222 0.43 6.11 -20.82
C PHE A 222 0.37 7.01 -19.58
N ARG A 223 0.18 8.31 -19.79
CA ARG A 223 0.16 9.34 -18.74
C ARG A 223 -1.26 9.85 -18.53
N ALA A 224 -1.64 9.98 -17.27
CA ALA A 224 -2.86 10.68 -16.91
C ALA A 224 -2.84 12.13 -17.43
N GLY A 225 -3.96 12.56 -18.00
CA GLY A 225 -4.11 13.88 -18.62
C GLY A 225 -3.54 14.00 -20.04
N LYS A 226 -2.98 12.91 -20.59
CA LYS A 226 -2.44 12.91 -21.96
C LYS A 226 -2.91 11.70 -22.77
N GLU A 227 -2.39 10.50 -22.50
CA GLU A 227 -2.78 9.28 -23.21
C GLU A 227 -4.08 8.69 -22.65
N PHE A 228 -4.38 8.90 -21.38
CA PHE A 228 -5.68 8.60 -20.77
C PHE A 228 -6.13 9.73 -19.86
N SER A 229 -7.43 9.81 -19.60
CA SER A 229 -8.02 10.84 -18.77
C SER A 229 -9.10 10.27 -17.87
N PHE A 230 -9.31 10.92 -16.73
CA PHE A 230 -10.41 10.65 -15.81
C PHE A 230 -10.86 11.95 -15.17
N ALA A 231 -12.12 12.01 -14.77
CA ALA A 231 -12.68 13.16 -14.09
C ALA A 231 -13.72 12.70 -13.07
N GLU A 232 -13.60 13.25 -11.87
CA GLU A 232 -14.62 13.12 -10.84
C GLU A 232 -15.97 13.67 -11.36
N ILE A 233 -17.05 12.93 -11.11
CA ILE A 233 -18.42 13.33 -11.47
C ILE A 233 -19.33 13.40 -10.26
N GLY A 234 -18.84 13.06 -9.09
CA GLY A 234 -19.53 13.13 -7.81
C GLY A 234 -19.04 12.05 -6.86
N GLY A 235 -19.47 12.17 -5.62
CA GLY A 235 -19.23 11.22 -4.54
C GLY A 235 -20.15 11.54 -3.37
N ASP A 236 -20.34 10.57 -2.50
CA ASP A 236 -21.09 10.71 -1.25
C ASP A 236 -20.43 9.88 -0.14
N LEU A 237 -21.12 9.68 0.98
CA LEU A 237 -20.64 8.86 2.08
C LEU A 237 -20.51 7.35 1.76
N THR A 238 -20.86 6.95 0.54
CA THR A 238 -20.76 5.55 0.08
C THR A 238 -19.59 5.34 -0.90
N GLY A 239 -18.94 6.42 -1.35
CA GLY A 239 -17.77 6.34 -2.23
C GLY A 239 -17.71 7.45 -3.27
N GLU A 240 -16.82 7.28 -4.24
CA GLU A 240 -16.55 8.23 -5.31
C GLU A 240 -17.05 7.72 -6.66
N GLN A 241 -17.38 8.65 -7.57
CA GLN A 241 -17.75 8.37 -8.95
C GLN A 241 -16.89 9.19 -9.92
N PHE A 242 -16.46 8.54 -10.99
CA PHE A 242 -15.64 9.18 -12.00
C PHE A 242 -15.91 8.64 -13.40
N ARG A 243 -15.58 9.42 -14.41
CA ARG A 243 -15.49 8.97 -15.80
C ARG A 243 -14.06 8.65 -16.14
N PHE A 244 -13.85 7.77 -17.09
CA PHE A 244 -12.52 7.39 -17.57
C PHE A 244 -12.54 7.26 -19.09
N ALA A 245 -11.46 7.66 -19.75
CA ALA A 245 -11.26 7.48 -21.19
C ALA A 245 -9.79 7.23 -21.51
N SER A 246 -9.54 6.28 -22.39
CA SER A 246 -8.22 5.92 -22.93
C SER A 246 -8.31 5.63 -24.44
N PRO A 247 -7.22 5.32 -25.13
CA PRO A 247 -7.24 4.83 -26.50
C PRO A 247 -8.00 3.50 -26.69
N TYR A 248 -8.27 2.78 -25.61
CA TYR A 248 -8.83 1.41 -25.65
C TYR A 248 -10.27 1.31 -25.16
N GLY A 249 -10.74 2.30 -24.41
CA GLY A 249 -12.08 2.29 -23.87
C GLY A 249 -12.50 3.63 -23.26
N ALA A 250 -13.82 3.82 -23.13
CA ALA A 250 -14.38 4.96 -22.42
C ALA A 250 -15.54 4.48 -21.54
N TYR A 251 -15.57 4.99 -20.30
CA TYR A 251 -16.57 4.64 -19.29
C TYR A 251 -17.13 5.94 -18.71
N ASP A 252 -18.40 6.21 -18.95
CA ASP A 252 -19.05 7.45 -18.51
C ASP A 252 -19.23 7.52 -16.99
N ARG A 253 -19.33 6.35 -16.33
CA ARG A 253 -19.51 6.26 -14.88
C ARG A 253 -18.87 4.99 -14.33
N LEU A 254 -17.83 5.17 -13.53
CA LEU A 254 -17.23 4.14 -12.68
C LEU A 254 -17.42 4.55 -11.22
N SER A 255 -17.63 3.58 -10.34
CA SER A 255 -17.87 3.83 -8.91
C SER A 255 -16.89 3.03 -8.06
N ILE A 256 -16.40 3.64 -6.99
CA ILE A 256 -15.55 3.01 -5.97
C ILE A 256 -16.12 3.30 -4.58
N THR A 257 -15.96 2.38 -3.64
CA THR A 257 -16.36 2.56 -2.23
C THR A 257 -15.27 3.16 -1.36
N MET A 258 -14.01 3.15 -1.81
CA MET A 258 -12.92 3.83 -1.12
C MET A 258 -13.02 5.34 -1.32
N MET A 259 -13.03 6.09 -0.22
CA MET A 259 -13.26 7.52 -0.22
C MET A 259 -11.98 8.32 -0.47
N GLY A 260 -12.16 9.49 -1.06
CA GLY A 260 -11.11 10.48 -1.32
C GLY A 260 -10.67 10.51 -2.76
N ARG A 261 -10.44 11.72 -3.26
CA ARG A 261 -10.05 11.99 -4.64
C ARG A 261 -8.82 11.19 -5.09
N HIS A 262 -7.86 10.99 -4.20
CA HIS A 262 -6.67 10.18 -4.47
C HIS A 262 -7.00 8.73 -4.83
N GLN A 263 -8.14 8.19 -4.36
CA GLN A 263 -8.58 6.84 -4.73
C GLN A 263 -9.11 6.78 -6.17
N ILE A 264 -9.65 7.89 -6.70
CA ILE A 264 -10.00 7.99 -8.13
C ILE A 264 -8.73 7.84 -8.99
N TYR A 265 -7.61 8.47 -8.60
CA TYR A 265 -6.32 8.32 -9.30
C TYR A 265 -5.81 6.88 -9.27
N ASN A 266 -5.90 6.22 -8.11
CA ASN A 266 -5.49 4.84 -7.95
C ASN A 266 -6.38 3.88 -8.77
N ALA A 267 -7.70 4.10 -8.76
CA ALA A 267 -8.66 3.34 -9.54
C ALA A 267 -8.46 3.54 -11.05
N ALA A 268 -8.26 4.77 -11.49
CA ALA A 268 -7.99 5.09 -12.90
C ALA A 268 -6.70 4.42 -13.41
N LEU A 269 -5.66 4.36 -12.57
CA LEU A 269 -4.42 3.65 -12.89
C LEU A 269 -4.65 2.14 -12.98
N ALA A 270 -5.46 1.57 -12.10
CA ALA A 270 -5.83 0.16 -12.15
C ALA A 270 -6.66 -0.18 -13.40
N VAL A 271 -7.60 0.70 -13.79
CA VAL A 271 -8.36 0.58 -15.07
C VAL A 271 -7.41 0.60 -16.25
N MET A 272 -6.48 1.57 -16.29
CA MET A 272 -5.48 1.62 -17.34
C MET A 272 -4.62 0.35 -17.39
N GLY A 273 -4.20 -0.16 -16.20
CA GLY A 273 -3.47 -1.42 -16.09
C GLY A 273 -4.26 -2.61 -16.67
N ALA A 274 -5.56 -2.70 -16.39
CA ALA A 274 -6.44 -3.74 -16.93
C ALA A 274 -6.55 -3.63 -18.46
N GLU A 275 -6.68 -2.42 -19.00
CA GLU A 275 -6.70 -2.19 -20.46
C GLU A 275 -5.37 -2.53 -21.14
N LEU A 276 -4.22 -2.25 -20.49
CA LEU A 276 -2.92 -2.67 -20.98
C LEU A 276 -2.82 -4.20 -21.07
N LEU A 277 -3.27 -4.91 -20.04
CA LEU A 277 -3.30 -6.37 -20.05
C LEU A 277 -4.21 -6.91 -21.16
N GLN A 278 -5.36 -6.27 -21.37
CA GLN A 278 -6.30 -6.66 -22.41
C GLN A 278 -5.73 -6.40 -23.82
N HIS A 279 -5.16 -5.23 -24.06
CA HIS A 279 -4.69 -4.81 -25.37
C HIS A 279 -3.38 -5.51 -25.77
N PHE A 280 -2.37 -5.55 -24.88
CA PHE A 280 -1.04 -6.06 -25.20
C PHE A 280 -0.89 -7.57 -24.96
N HIS A 281 -1.71 -8.15 -24.06
CA HIS A 281 -1.56 -9.53 -23.62
C HIS A 281 -2.83 -10.37 -23.74
N HIS A 282 -3.87 -9.85 -24.38
CA HIS A 282 -5.12 -10.54 -24.73
C HIS A 282 -5.90 -11.12 -23.54
N PHE A 283 -5.75 -10.53 -22.34
CA PHE A 283 -6.62 -10.88 -21.21
C PHE A 283 -8.06 -10.50 -21.52
N ARG A 284 -9.01 -11.33 -21.15
CA ARG A 284 -10.44 -11.01 -21.30
C ARG A 284 -10.94 -10.36 -20.01
N ILE A 285 -11.19 -9.06 -20.06
CA ILE A 285 -11.69 -8.27 -18.93
C ILE A 285 -12.95 -7.54 -19.39
N PRO A 286 -14.13 -8.16 -19.25
CA PRO A 286 -15.37 -7.52 -19.69
C PRO A 286 -15.72 -6.31 -18.81
N GLN A 287 -16.45 -5.33 -19.37
CA GLN A 287 -16.77 -4.08 -18.66
C GLN A 287 -17.43 -4.32 -17.30
N HIS A 288 -18.37 -5.26 -17.19
CA HIS A 288 -19.02 -5.57 -15.93
C HIS A 288 -18.04 -6.05 -14.84
N ALA A 289 -16.98 -6.76 -15.22
CA ALA A 289 -15.95 -7.21 -14.28
C ALA A 289 -15.11 -6.02 -13.76
N LEU A 290 -14.82 -5.07 -14.64
CA LEU A 290 -14.14 -3.82 -14.30
C LEU A 290 -15.00 -3.00 -13.33
N GLU A 291 -16.28 -2.77 -13.65
CA GLU A 291 -17.20 -1.99 -12.81
C GLU A 291 -17.41 -2.65 -11.45
N LYS A 292 -17.69 -3.95 -11.42
CA LYS A 292 -17.90 -4.71 -10.19
C LYS A 292 -16.62 -4.79 -9.35
N GLY A 293 -15.47 -5.05 -9.99
CA GLY A 293 -14.19 -5.11 -9.31
C GLY A 293 -13.83 -3.80 -8.63
N LEU A 294 -14.07 -2.67 -9.26
CA LEU A 294 -13.88 -1.35 -8.66
C LEU A 294 -14.81 -1.12 -7.47
N LEU A 295 -16.11 -1.40 -7.64
CA LEU A 295 -17.14 -1.17 -6.63
C LEU A 295 -16.93 -2.03 -5.37
N GLU A 296 -16.51 -3.27 -5.53
CA GLU A 296 -16.28 -4.21 -4.41
C GLU A 296 -14.92 -4.06 -3.75
N SER A 297 -14.04 -3.21 -4.30
CA SER A 297 -12.72 -3.00 -3.75
C SER A 297 -12.75 -2.31 -2.39
N LYS A 298 -12.08 -2.93 -1.42
CA LYS A 298 -11.87 -2.39 -0.07
C LYS A 298 -10.40 -2.57 0.30
N TRP A 299 -9.83 -1.55 0.89
CA TRP A 299 -8.48 -1.60 1.42
C TRP A 299 -8.46 -1.08 2.85
N ILE A 300 -8.09 -1.96 3.78
CA ILE A 300 -8.07 -1.69 5.22
C ILE A 300 -7.21 -0.46 5.52
N GLY A 301 -7.71 0.41 6.41
CA GLY A 301 -6.99 1.61 6.86
C GLY A 301 -6.88 2.72 5.81
N ARG A 302 -7.81 2.81 4.85
CA ARG A 302 -7.94 3.92 3.91
C ARG A 302 -9.29 4.58 4.09
N PHE A 303 -9.33 5.58 4.96
CA PHE A 303 -10.54 6.28 5.41
C PHE A 303 -11.66 5.30 5.80
N GLU A 304 -11.25 4.25 6.52
CA GLU A 304 -12.12 3.12 6.88
C GLU A 304 -12.96 3.46 8.10
N LYS A 305 -14.28 3.41 7.95
CA LYS A 305 -15.21 3.57 9.07
C LYS A 305 -15.33 2.27 9.86
N LEU A 306 -14.98 2.29 11.14
CA LEU A 306 -15.05 1.14 12.04
C LEU A 306 -16.35 1.07 12.85
N LEU A 307 -16.89 2.22 13.27
CA LEU A 307 -18.10 2.34 14.08
C LEU A 307 -19.01 3.42 13.51
N ASP A 308 -20.31 3.31 13.81
CA ASP A 308 -21.34 4.26 13.42
C ASP A 308 -21.73 5.23 14.54
N ASP A 309 -21.63 4.82 15.80
CA ASP A 309 -21.99 5.65 16.96
C ASP A 309 -20.96 5.50 18.11
N PRO A 310 -20.09 6.50 18.31
CA PRO A 310 -19.83 7.60 17.40
C PRO A 310 -19.19 7.13 16.09
N PRO A 311 -19.25 7.90 15.01
CA PRO A 311 -18.48 7.55 13.81
C PRO A 311 -16.98 7.55 14.11
N VAL A 312 -16.35 6.38 13.93
CA VAL A 312 -14.90 6.21 14.11
C VAL A 312 -14.30 5.83 12.77
N ILE A 313 -13.35 6.64 12.31
CA ILE A 313 -12.64 6.47 11.04
C ILE A 313 -11.16 6.23 11.34
N ILE A 314 -10.56 5.26 10.66
CA ILE A 314 -9.11 5.07 10.66
C ILE A 314 -8.52 5.38 9.28
N ASP A 315 -7.35 6.00 9.26
CA ASP A 315 -6.61 6.24 8.03
C ASP A 315 -5.10 6.09 8.22
N GLY A 316 -4.43 5.50 7.25
CA GLY A 316 -2.99 5.20 7.29
C GLY A 316 -2.09 6.31 6.75
N ALA A 317 -2.55 7.55 6.69
CA ALA A 317 -1.71 8.70 6.32
C ALA A 317 -0.50 8.81 7.28
N HIS A 318 0.71 8.87 6.72
CA HIS A 318 1.95 8.83 7.49
C HIS A 318 3.11 9.60 6.85
N ASN A 319 2.81 10.44 5.86
CA ASN A 319 3.73 11.38 5.23
C ASN A 319 2.95 12.67 4.84
N PRO A 320 3.62 13.78 4.52
CA PRO A 320 2.96 15.05 4.24
C PRO A 320 1.88 14.98 3.16
N GLU A 321 2.13 14.26 2.05
CA GLU A 321 1.17 14.11 0.96
C GLU A 321 -0.04 13.22 1.37
N GLY A 322 0.21 12.20 2.20
CA GLY A 322 -0.85 11.37 2.77
C GLY A 322 -1.76 12.18 3.69
N ILE A 323 -1.18 13.07 4.52
CA ILE A 323 -1.94 13.98 5.39
C ILE A 323 -2.76 14.98 4.54
N ASP A 324 -2.20 15.53 3.46
CA ASP A 324 -2.95 16.40 2.55
C ASP A 324 -4.17 15.68 1.96
N SER A 325 -3.98 14.43 1.53
CA SER A 325 -5.07 13.59 0.99
C SER A 325 -6.14 13.27 2.05
N LEU A 326 -5.72 13.01 3.31
CA LEU A 326 -6.64 12.80 4.43
C LEU A 326 -7.46 14.07 4.69
N ILE A 327 -6.82 15.22 4.74
CA ILE A 327 -7.47 16.52 4.96
C ILE A 327 -8.49 16.80 3.85
N GLU A 328 -8.11 16.62 2.56
CA GLU A 328 -9.02 16.79 1.43
C GLU A 328 -10.25 15.86 1.56
N THR A 329 -10.03 14.62 1.98
CA THR A 329 -11.10 13.64 2.19
C THR A 329 -12.02 14.06 3.36
N MET A 330 -11.47 14.54 4.48
CA MET A 330 -12.25 15.07 5.60
C MET A 330 -13.06 16.30 5.18
N ASP A 331 -12.46 17.25 4.46
CA ASP A 331 -13.14 18.46 3.96
C ASP A 331 -14.33 18.11 3.03
N THR A 332 -14.23 17.03 2.30
CA THR A 332 -15.27 16.57 1.37
C THR A 332 -16.39 15.80 2.09
N HIS A 333 -16.03 14.80 2.89
CA HIS A 333 -16.98 13.82 3.43
C HIS A 333 -17.42 14.11 4.87
N LEU A 334 -16.67 14.92 5.63
CA LEU A 334 -16.99 15.25 7.03
C LEU A 334 -17.41 16.72 7.19
N ARG A 335 -17.85 17.38 6.13
CA ARG A 335 -18.21 18.79 6.15
C ARG A 335 -19.28 19.09 7.19
N GLY A 336 -19.00 20.07 8.07
CA GLY A 336 -19.92 20.49 9.14
C GLY A 336 -19.97 19.55 10.34
N LYS A 337 -19.00 18.65 10.48
CA LYS A 337 -18.77 17.82 11.66
C LYS A 337 -17.61 18.39 12.47
N ASN A 338 -17.66 18.25 13.79
CA ASN A 338 -16.48 18.43 14.62
C ASN A 338 -15.61 17.19 14.51
N ILE A 339 -14.30 17.41 14.34
CA ILE A 339 -13.32 16.36 14.11
C ILE A 339 -12.41 16.26 15.34
N HIS A 340 -12.55 15.15 16.06
CA HIS A 340 -11.63 14.78 17.13
C HIS A 340 -10.60 13.80 16.55
N MET A 341 -9.32 14.03 16.85
CA MET A 341 -8.27 13.21 16.28
C MET A 341 -7.43 12.52 17.36
N ILE A 342 -7.09 11.24 17.12
CA ILE A 342 -6.04 10.54 17.86
C ILE A 342 -4.90 10.28 16.88
N PHE A 343 -3.69 10.74 17.23
CA PHE A 343 -2.53 10.68 16.34
C PHE A 343 -1.35 9.97 17.02
N SER A 344 -0.71 9.07 16.26
CA SER A 344 0.55 8.46 16.66
C SER A 344 1.40 8.16 15.44
N ALA A 345 2.72 8.39 15.53
CA ALA A 345 3.61 8.31 14.39
C ALA A 345 4.95 7.64 14.71
N LEU A 346 5.71 7.34 13.66
CA LEU A 346 7.07 6.81 13.72
C LEU A 346 8.09 7.93 13.56
N GLY A 347 9.27 7.76 14.17
CA GLY A 347 10.32 8.78 14.23
C GLY A 347 11.09 9.03 12.92
N ASP A 348 10.85 8.22 11.90
CA ASP A 348 11.44 8.39 10.58
C ASP A 348 10.58 9.25 9.63
N LYS A 349 9.49 9.85 10.14
CA LYS A 349 8.53 10.63 9.36
C LYS A 349 8.71 12.14 9.57
N ASP A 350 8.29 12.90 8.58
CA ASP A 350 8.38 14.36 8.55
C ASP A 350 7.24 15.00 9.37
N LEU A 351 7.37 14.91 10.70
CA LEU A 351 6.35 15.32 11.65
C LEU A 351 6.13 16.83 11.66
N ASP A 352 7.19 17.61 11.41
CA ASP A 352 7.15 19.07 11.39
C ASP A 352 6.28 19.62 10.23
N HIS A 353 6.14 18.85 9.15
CA HIS A 353 5.23 19.19 8.05
C HIS A 353 3.87 18.50 8.14
N MET A 354 3.73 17.43 8.93
CA MET A 354 2.47 16.69 9.09
C MET A 354 1.57 17.29 10.16
N ILE A 355 2.09 17.47 11.39
CA ILE A 355 1.29 17.88 12.56
C ILE A 355 0.67 19.28 12.41
N PRO A 356 1.40 20.33 11.96
CA PRO A 356 0.79 21.64 11.80
C PRO A 356 -0.39 21.70 10.81
N LYS A 357 -0.40 20.82 9.80
CA LYS A 357 -1.54 20.71 8.87
C LYS A 357 -2.79 20.17 9.57
N LEU A 358 -2.64 19.21 10.47
CA LEU A 358 -3.71 18.62 11.27
C LEU A 358 -4.24 19.62 12.31
N ASP A 359 -3.38 20.43 12.92
CA ASP A 359 -3.75 21.45 13.90
C ASP A 359 -4.81 22.44 13.35
N HIS A 360 -4.81 22.70 12.06
CA HIS A 360 -5.77 23.61 11.43
C HIS A 360 -7.08 22.94 10.99
N LYS A 361 -7.18 21.62 11.13
CA LYS A 361 -8.28 20.82 10.55
C LYS A 361 -9.07 20.02 11.59
N THR A 362 -8.64 20.07 12.84
CA THR A 362 -9.27 19.33 13.93
C THR A 362 -9.80 20.27 14.99
N ASP A 363 -10.84 19.88 15.71
CA ASP A 363 -11.40 20.61 16.86
C ASP A 363 -10.71 20.18 18.16
N GLU A 364 -10.13 18.99 18.16
CA GLU A 364 -9.31 18.43 19.23
C GLU A 364 -8.32 17.44 18.67
N ILE A 365 -7.11 17.41 19.23
CA ILE A 365 -6.10 16.41 18.88
C ILE A 365 -5.48 15.80 20.15
N ILE A 366 -5.47 14.46 20.21
CA ILE A 366 -4.89 13.69 21.28
C ILE A 366 -3.69 12.90 20.71
N PHE A 367 -2.51 13.19 21.21
CA PHE A 367 -1.30 12.48 20.83
C PHE A 367 -1.13 11.24 21.68
N THR A 368 -0.73 10.12 21.07
CA THR A 368 -0.48 8.88 21.81
C THR A 368 0.73 8.13 21.23
N THR A 369 1.15 7.09 21.92
CA THR A 369 2.19 6.16 21.46
C THR A 369 1.69 4.72 21.47
N PHE A 370 2.45 3.81 20.87
CA PHE A 370 2.11 2.39 20.83
C PHE A 370 3.39 1.54 20.85
N ASP A 371 3.27 0.29 21.29
CA ASP A 371 4.39 -0.64 21.35
C ASP A 371 4.90 -1.01 19.94
N PHE A 372 5.89 -0.24 19.49
CA PHE A 372 6.60 -0.45 18.22
C PHE A 372 8.00 0.21 18.30
N PRO A 373 9.06 -0.45 17.79
CA PRO A 373 10.46 -0.01 18.01
C PRO A 373 10.79 1.43 17.57
N ARG A 374 10.01 2.02 16.66
CA ARG A 374 10.22 3.37 16.12
C ARG A 374 9.10 4.33 16.49
N ALA A 375 8.18 3.93 17.36
CA ALA A 375 7.10 4.82 17.81
C ALA A 375 7.67 5.99 18.60
N ILE A 376 7.14 7.19 18.35
CA ILE A 376 7.50 8.40 19.08
C ILE A 376 6.71 8.48 20.40
N PRO A 377 7.34 8.87 21.53
CA PRO A 377 6.62 9.19 22.75
C PRO A 377 5.55 10.27 22.54
N ALA A 378 4.38 10.09 23.15
CA ALA A 378 3.25 10.98 22.97
C ALA A 378 3.56 12.44 23.31
N GLU A 379 4.35 12.68 24.38
CA GLU A 379 4.78 14.02 24.79
C GLU A 379 5.61 14.74 23.71
N MET A 380 6.43 14.01 22.94
CA MET A 380 7.22 14.62 21.86
C MET A 380 6.32 15.09 20.71
N LEU A 381 5.32 14.29 20.32
CA LEU A 381 4.33 14.68 19.31
C LEU A 381 3.53 15.91 19.78
N TYR A 382 3.10 15.91 21.05
CA TYR A 382 2.40 17.03 21.67
C TYR A 382 3.18 18.35 21.60
N LYS A 383 4.52 18.30 21.76
CA LYS A 383 5.38 19.50 21.70
C LYS A 383 5.48 20.10 20.30
N ILE A 384 5.34 19.32 19.23
CA ILE A 384 5.37 19.79 17.84
C ILE A 384 4.10 20.55 17.48
N SER A 385 2.93 20.11 18.00
CA SER A 385 1.64 20.70 17.72
C SER A 385 1.49 22.10 18.34
N HIS A 386 0.80 22.98 17.65
CA HIS A 386 0.37 24.30 18.14
C HIS A 386 -1.15 24.39 18.37
N HIS A 387 -1.85 23.26 18.31
CA HIS A 387 -3.30 23.20 18.51
C HIS A 387 -3.70 23.70 19.92
N GLN A 388 -4.78 24.50 20.01
CA GLN A 388 -5.23 25.07 21.28
C GLN A 388 -5.88 24.03 22.19
N ASN A 389 -6.63 23.08 21.61
CA ASN A 389 -7.29 21.98 22.30
C ASN A 389 -6.51 20.68 22.01
N LYS A 390 -5.37 20.51 22.67
CA LYS A 390 -4.52 19.33 22.54
C LYS A 390 -4.23 18.69 23.88
N SER A 391 -4.06 17.37 23.85
CA SER A 391 -3.62 16.59 25.01
C SER A 391 -2.72 15.43 24.56
N PHE A 392 -2.15 14.70 25.51
CA PHE A 392 -1.41 13.47 25.22
C PHE A 392 -1.64 12.42 26.29
N SER A 393 -1.48 11.16 25.90
CA SER A 393 -1.57 9.97 26.74
C SER A 393 -0.64 8.87 26.22
N GLU A 394 0.06 8.19 27.10
CA GLU A 394 0.92 7.05 26.72
C GLU A 394 0.11 5.75 26.54
N ASP A 395 -1.14 5.68 27.03
CA ASP A 395 -2.05 4.53 26.83
C ASP A 395 -3.08 4.81 25.74
N TRP A 396 -2.75 4.38 24.51
CA TRP A 396 -3.65 4.55 23.37
C TRP A 396 -4.96 3.76 23.51
N LYS A 397 -4.97 2.61 24.21
CA LYS A 397 -6.18 1.77 24.36
C LYS A 397 -7.21 2.46 25.24
N GLU A 398 -6.75 2.96 26.38
CA GLU A 398 -7.60 3.73 27.28
C GLU A 398 -8.09 5.00 26.60
N THR A 399 -7.20 5.72 25.90
CA THR A 399 -7.51 6.95 25.16
C THR A 399 -8.62 6.72 24.12
N VAL A 400 -8.48 5.68 23.29
CA VAL A 400 -9.47 5.36 22.24
C VAL A 400 -10.82 4.99 22.87
N LEU A 401 -10.85 4.14 23.91
CA LEU A 401 -12.12 3.74 24.53
C LEU A 401 -12.79 4.88 25.29
N ALA A 402 -12.03 5.71 26.01
CA ALA A 402 -12.55 6.86 26.72
C ALA A 402 -13.18 7.84 25.72
N LYS A 403 -12.51 8.13 24.61
CA LYS A 403 -13.00 9.05 23.59
C LYS A 403 -14.25 8.52 22.86
N ILE A 404 -14.29 7.24 22.51
CA ILE A 404 -15.48 6.59 21.94
C ILE A 404 -16.67 6.72 22.93
N LYS A 405 -16.44 6.46 24.22
CA LYS A 405 -17.49 6.53 25.22
C LYS A 405 -18.01 7.98 25.42
N GLU A 406 -17.09 8.94 25.45
CA GLU A 406 -17.40 10.38 25.58
C GLU A 406 -18.28 10.86 24.43
N MET A 407 -17.94 10.45 23.20
CA MET A 407 -18.60 10.90 21.97
C MET A 407 -19.90 10.14 21.63
N LYS A 408 -20.29 9.13 22.41
CA LYS A 408 -21.47 8.31 22.14
C LYS A 408 -22.73 9.17 22.04
N GLY A 409 -23.50 8.98 20.96
CA GLY A 409 -24.69 9.78 20.65
C GLY A 409 -24.38 11.15 20.04
N SER A 410 -23.11 11.51 19.90
CA SER A 410 -22.68 12.72 19.18
C SER A 410 -22.71 12.52 17.67
N ARG A 411 -22.82 13.64 16.95
CA ARG A 411 -22.65 13.69 15.50
C ARG A 411 -21.18 13.97 15.08
N ASP A 412 -20.31 14.17 16.05
CA ASP A 412 -18.89 14.43 15.84
C ASP A 412 -18.19 13.15 15.39
N VAL A 413 -17.03 13.29 14.78
CA VAL A 413 -16.30 12.17 14.18
C VAL A 413 -14.94 12.01 14.86
N LEU A 414 -14.61 10.79 15.23
CA LEU A 414 -13.27 10.42 15.70
C LEU A 414 -12.45 9.89 14.54
N VAL A 415 -11.35 10.58 14.21
CA VAL A 415 -10.37 10.15 13.20
C VAL A 415 -9.10 9.68 13.89
N ILE A 416 -8.61 8.50 13.57
CA ILE A 416 -7.39 7.91 14.15
C ILE A 416 -6.39 7.66 13.02
N THR A 417 -5.18 8.26 13.13
CA THR A 417 -4.22 8.28 12.01
C THR A 417 -2.76 8.42 12.46
N GLY A 418 -1.82 8.51 11.49
CA GLY A 418 -0.41 8.83 11.63
C GLY A 418 0.55 7.65 11.39
N SER A 419 0.07 6.41 11.47
CA SER A 419 0.88 5.22 11.16
C SER A 419 0.00 4.03 10.79
N LEU A 420 0.34 3.32 9.72
CA LEU A 420 -0.32 2.06 9.34
C LEU A 420 -0.22 1.01 10.47
N TYR A 421 0.92 0.93 11.15
CA TYR A 421 1.10 0.00 12.27
C TYR A 421 0.24 0.36 13.48
N PHE A 422 0.04 1.65 13.74
CA PHE A 422 -0.82 2.13 14.81
C PHE A 422 -2.29 1.80 14.53
N ILE A 423 -2.81 2.24 13.38
CA ILE A 423 -4.21 2.03 13.03
C ILE A 423 -4.58 0.54 12.91
N SER A 424 -3.64 -0.31 12.52
CA SER A 424 -3.81 -1.77 12.53
C SER A 424 -4.11 -2.31 13.93
N LYS A 425 -3.34 -1.87 14.93
CA LYS A 425 -3.58 -2.26 16.34
C LYS A 425 -4.92 -1.72 16.84
N VAL A 426 -5.24 -0.46 16.50
CA VAL A 426 -6.54 0.16 16.85
C VAL A 426 -7.70 -0.61 16.25
N ARG A 427 -7.63 -0.93 14.95
CA ARG A 427 -8.65 -1.69 14.23
C ARG A 427 -8.93 -3.02 14.91
N LYS A 428 -7.89 -3.82 15.10
CA LYS A 428 -8.00 -5.12 15.77
C LYS A 428 -8.60 -5.01 17.17
N TYR A 429 -8.23 -3.97 17.90
CA TYR A 429 -8.72 -3.73 19.26
C TYR A 429 -10.20 -3.37 19.28
N ILE A 430 -10.64 -2.43 18.44
CA ILE A 430 -12.04 -1.98 18.37
C ILE A 430 -12.95 -3.13 17.92
N LEU A 431 -12.61 -3.83 16.83
CA LEU A 431 -13.42 -4.92 16.29
C LEU A 431 -13.50 -6.10 17.27
N GLY A 432 -12.40 -6.46 17.93
CA GLY A 432 -12.39 -7.50 18.94
C GLY A 432 -13.20 -7.17 20.21
N GLN A 433 -13.40 -5.88 20.55
CA GLN A 433 -14.33 -5.46 21.62
C GLN A 433 -15.79 -5.55 21.18
N SER A 434 -16.08 -5.22 19.92
CA SER A 434 -17.44 -5.31 19.36
C SER A 434 -17.94 -6.75 19.31
N GLU A 435 -17.10 -7.71 18.96
CA GLU A 435 -17.44 -9.14 18.96
C GLU A 435 -17.72 -9.67 20.38
N ARG A 436 -16.98 -9.22 21.39
CA ARG A 436 -17.21 -9.62 22.81
C ARG A 436 -18.52 -9.04 23.36
N ASN A 437 -18.87 -7.81 22.97
CA ASN A 437 -20.09 -7.14 23.41
C ASN A 437 -21.35 -7.60 22.64
N GLY A 438 -21.22 -8.19 21.45
CA GLY A 438 -22.32 -8.76 20.66
C GLY A 438 -22.67 -10.21 21.02
N GLN A 439 -21.87 -10.84 21.88
CA GLN A 439 -22.12 -12.21 22.40
C GLN A 439 -22.69 -12.24 23.82
N SER A 440 -23.03 -11.08 24.40
CA SER A 440 -23.63 -10.95 25.74
C SER A 440 -25.13 -10.58 25.70
#